data_ba7ec6d61044c678161bf56c928dc72b
#
_entry.id   ba7ec6d61044c678161bf56c928dc72b
#
_cell.length_a   1.000
_cell.length_b   1.000
_cell.length_c   1.000
_cell.angle_alpha   90.00
_cell.angle_beta   90.00
_cell.angle_gamma   90.00
#
_symmetry.space_group_name_H-M   'P 1'
#
loop_
_entity.id
_entity.type
_entity.pdbx_description
1 polymer ?
#
loop_
_entity_poly.entity_id
_entity_poly.type
_entity_poly.pdbx_seq_one_letter_code
_entity_poly.pdbx_strand_id
1 'polypeptide(L)'
;PSVVAWFGIDSAALVRQMGAPGSWWITGVKHATRLGATRFSARSIDDRAGCTALIRALATIDPARLDHKVIFVWSVREETGLDGAAAVGAEFGPTVHRVLAVDTFVSSDSPLESPRFALAPIGAGAVVRALDNSSVTPRAEIDRVRRIAGAAGIPLQIGTTNGGNDGSALVRYGAVDVPLAWPLRYSHSPAELIDLADVAALGRLVAAVATDGGR
;
A
#
# COMPACT_ATOMS: atom_id res chain seq x y z
N PRO A 1 -27.39 -0.17 11.94
CA PRO A 1 -26.38 -0.65 12.87
C PRO A 1 -25.86 0.53 13.70
N SER A 2 -25.78 0.36 15.02
CA SER A 2 -25.21 1.34 15.94
C SER A 2 -23.75 0.96 16.20
N VAL A 3 -22.84 1.94 16.12
CA VAL A 3 -21.45 1.77 16.53
C VAL A 3 -21.34 2.20 17.99
N VAL A 4 -20.83 1.32 18.84
CA VAL A 4 -20.60 1.60 20.25
C VAL A 4 -19.11 1.75 20.49
N ALA A 5 -18.71 2.90 21.03
CA ALA A 5 -17.33 3.13 21.46
C ALA A 5 -17.26 3.07 22.99
N TRP A 6 -16.37 2.23 23.51
CA TRP A 6 -16.10 2.10 24.94
C TRP A 6 -14.84 2.88 25.32
N PHE A 7 -14.94 3.82 26.24
CA PHE A 7 -13.83 4.67 26.69
C PHE A 7 -13.31 4.30 28.09
N GLY A 8 -13.75 3.20 28.66
CA GLY A 8 -13.48 2.90 30.05
C GLY A 8 -14.25 3.78 31.04
N ILE A 9 -15.34 4.37 30.61
CA ILE A 9 -16.18 5.30 31.40
C ILE A 9 -17.61 4.77 31.44
N ASP A 10 -18.13 4.53 32.61
CA ASP A 10 -19.46 3.87 32.82
C ASP A 10 -20.65 4.83 32.68
N SER A 11 -20.41 6.11 32.39
CA SER A 11 -21.45 7.12 32.33
C SER A 11 -21.49 7.91 31.03
N ALA A 12 -22.60 7.83 30.31
CA ALA A 12 -22.88 8.66 29.16
C ALA A 12 -22.91 10.18 29.48
N ALA A 13 -23.22 10.53 30.74
CA ALA A 13 -23.17 11.92 31.20
C ALA A 13 -21.72 12.45 31.25
N LEU A 14 -20.80 11.61 31.73
CA LEU A 14 -19.38 11.96 31.80
C LEU A 14 -18.75 12.10 30.40
N VAL A 15 -19.13 11.22 29.47
CA VAL A 15 -18.70 11.33 28.05
C VAL A 15 -19.18 12.64 27.44
N ARG A 16 -20.43 13.07 27.73
CA ARG A 16 -20.94 14.37 27.28
C ARG A 16 -20.20 15.55 27.89
N GLN A 17 -19.80 15.46 29.20
CA GLN A 17 -19.00 16.49 29.84
C GLN A 17 -17.60 16.64 29.24
N MET A 18 -17.03 15.58 28.69
CA MET A 18 -15.76 15.62 27.96
C MET A 18 -15.87 16.30 26.59
N GLY A 19 -17.05 16.79 26.20
CA GLY A 19 -17.25 17.50 24.95
C GLY A 19 -17.17 16.59 23.72
N ALA A 20 -17.45 15.28 23.87
CA ALA A 20 -17.50 14.31 22.79
C ALA A 20 -18.96 14.01 22.36
N PRO A 21 -19.70 14.96 21.76
CA PRO A 21 -20.99 14.67 21.17
C PRO A 21 -20.80 13.79 19.94
N GLY A 22 -21.76 12.94 19.63
CA GLY A 22 -21.70 11.86 18.63
C GLY A 22 -21.41 12.23 17.17
N SER A 23 -20.99 13.45 16.92
CA SER A 23 -20.52 13.96 15.61
C SER A 23 -19.01 14.05 15.48
N TRP A 24 -18.25 13.62 16.49
CA TRP A 24 -16.80 13.73 16.50
C TRP A 24 -16.14 12.42 16.11
N TRP A 25 -15.01 12.51 15.42
CA TRP A 25 -14.16 11.38 15.10
C TRP A 25 -13.37 10.98 16.36
N ILE A 26 -13.46 9.72 16.72
CA ILE A 26 -12.70 9.18 17.83
C ILE A 26 -11.62 8.27 17.27
N THR A 27 -10.39 8.61 17.55
CA THR A 27 -9.27 7.76 17.19
C THR A 27 -8.58 7.25 18.46
N GLY A 28 -8.40 5.95 18.55
CA GLY A 28 -7.57 5.36 19.60
C GLY A 28 -6.14 5.90 19.49
N VAL A 29 -5.58 6.35 20.61
CA VAL A 29 -4.14 6.71 20.65
C VAL A 29 -3.35 5.44 20.86
N LYS A 30 -2.49 5.11 19.87
CA LYS A 30 -1.47 4.09 20.04
C LYS A 30 -0.14 4.68 19.62
N HIS A 31 0.84 4.58 20.51
CA HIS A 31 2.20 5.00 20.19
C HIS A 31 2.82 4.04 19.18
N ALA A 32 3.55 4.61 18.22
CA ALA A 32 4.38 3.83 17.34
C ALA A 32 5.48 3.11 18.15
N THR A 33 5.66 1.83 17.92
CA THR A 33 6.57 0.99 18.69
C THR A 33 7.57 0.31 17.77
N ARG A 34 8.85 0.49 18.05
CA ARG A 34 9.90 -0.27 17.41
C ARG A 34 10.09 -1.60 18.13
N LEU A 35 10.12 -2.69 17.38
CA LEU A 35 10.27 -4.05 17.88
C LEU A 35 11.54 -4.67 17.28
N GLY A 36 12.59 -4.76 18.08
CA GLY A 36 13.90 -5.21 17.60
C GLY A 36 14.56 -4.22 16.65
N ALA A 37 15.30 -4.74 15.66
CA ALA A 37 16.11 -3.93 14.76
C ALA A 37 15.30 -3.26 13.64
N THR A 38 14.37 -3.99 13.03
CA THR A 38 13.68 -3.57 11.79
C THR A 38 12.17 -3.52 11.90
N ARG A 39 11.56 -4.20 12.89
CA ARG A 39 10.11 -4.27 13.02
C ARG A 39 9.53 -2.98 13.60
N PHE A 40 8.36 -2.62 13.12
CA PHE A 40 7.66 -1.42 13.54
C PHE A 40 6.16 -1.67 13.60
N SER A 41 5.53 -1.29 14.69
CA SER A 41 4.10 -1.40 14.88
C SER A 41 3.48 -0.04 15.17
N ALA A 42 2.42 0.27 14.44
CA ALA A 42 1.60 1.45 14.66
C ALA A 42 0.21 1.20 14.07
N ARG A 43 -0.71 2.13 14.28
CA ARG A 43 -1.96 2.18 13.52
C ARG A 43 -1.77 2.89 12.19
N SER A 44 -2.62 2.60 11.23
CA SER A 44 -2.70 3.31 9.93
C SER A 44 -1.33 3.39 9.24
N ILE A 45 -0.57 2.30 9.28
CA ILE A 45 0.62 2.12 8.45
C ILE A 45 0.17 1.97 6.99
N ASP A 46 -0.95 1.35 6.79
CA ASP A 46 -1.78 1.35 5.61
C ASP A 46 -2.48 2.72 5.45
N ASP A 47 -2.16 3.55 4.42
CA ASP A 47 -1.03 3.36 3.50
C ASP A 47 0.08 4.42 3.68
N ARG A 48 0.41 4.82 4.89
CA ARG A 48 1.49 5.79 5.15
C ARG A 48 2.88 5.25 4.79
N ALA A 49 3.06 3.94 4.89
CA ALA A 49 4.33 3.33 4.54
C ALA A 49 4.55 3.38 3.03
N GLY A 50 3.52 3.09 2.22
CA GLY A 50 3.60 3.26 0.77
C GLY A 50 3.75 4.71 0.35
N CYS A 51 3.03 5.64 0.99
CA CYS A 51 3.26 7.07 0.79
C CYS A 51 4.73 7.46 1.03
N THR A 52 5.35 6.91 2.10
CA THR A 52 6.77 7.14 2.40
C THR A 52 7.67 6.53 1.32
N ALA A 53 7.36 5.34 0.84
CA ALA A 53 8.11 4.69 -0.25
C ALA A 53 8.04 5.52 -1.55
N LEU A 54 6.86 6.06 -1.90
CA LEU A 54 6.69 6.96 -3.05
C LEU A 54 7.51 8.24 -2.93
N ILE A 55 7.50 8.90 -1.75
CA ILE A 55 8.31 10.11 -1.51
C ILE A 55 9.80 9.80 -1.68
N ARG A 56 10.26 8.68 -1.14
CA ARG A 56 11.66 8.26 -1.29
C ARG A 56 12.02 7.94 -2.73
N ALA A 57 11.15 7.26 -3.46
CA ALA A 57 11.34 6.98 -4.89
C ALA A 57 11.44 8.29 -5.68
N LEU A 58 10.50 9.20 -5.50
CA LEU A 58 10.49 10.51 -6.16
C LEU A 58 11.79 11.30 -5.89
N ALA A 59 12.28 11.27 -4.65
CA ALA A 59 13.51 11.98 -4.28
C ALA A 59 14.80 11.37 -4.88
N THR A 60 14.75 10.15 -5.38
CA THR A 60 15.92 9.45 -5.96
C THR A 60 15.93 9.41 -7.50
N ILE A 61 14.78 9.67 -8.12
CA ILE A 61 14.67 9.68 -9.59
C ILE A 61 15.30 10.96 -10.14
N ASP A 62 16.21 10.79 -11.09
CA ASP A 62 16.73 11.90 -11.89
C ASP A 62 15.81 12.12 -13.11
N PRO A 63 15.07 13.24 -13.18
CA PRO A 63 14.15 13.50 -14.29
C PRO A 63 14.85 13.56 -15.66
N ALA A 64 16.12 13.92 -15.70
CA ALA A 64 16.88 14.01 -16.94
C ALA A 64 17.16 12.63 -17.58
N ARG A 65 17.00 11.57 -16.82
CA ARG A 65 17.19 10.18 -17.27
C ARG A 65 15.91 9.49 -17.71
N LEU A 66 14.76 10.16 -17.59
CA LEU A 66 13.48 9.62 -18.04
C LEU A 66 13.27 9.85 -19.53
N ASP A 67 12.93 8.79 -20.25
CA ASP A 67 12.52 8.85 -21.67
C ASP A 67 10.99 8.86 -21.83
N HIS A 68 10.26 8.92 -20.72
CA HIS A 68 8.81 8.93 -20.65
C HIS A 68 8.31 9.77 -19.45
N LYS A 69 7.03 10.10 -19.48
CA LYS A 69 6.38 10.84 -18.39
C LYS A 69 6.04 9.91 -17.24
N VAL A 70 6.43 10.28 -16.03
CA VAL A 70 6.02 9.63 -14.78
C VAL A 70 5.19 10.62 -13.95
N ILE A 71 4.05 10.19 -13.47
CA ILE A 71 3.15 10.97 -12.63
C ILE A 71 3.08 10.30 -11.26
N PHE A 72 3.50 11.00 -10.22
CA PHE A 72 3.31 10.57 -8.84
C PHE A 72 2.00 11.14 -8.30
N VAL A 73 1.19 10.28 -7.72
CA VAL A 73 -0.13 10.64 -7.18
C VAL A 73 -0.25 10.14 -5.76
N TRP A 74 -0.74 10.97 -4.88
CA TRP A 74 -1.24 10.61 -3.55
C TRP A 74 -2.74 10.84 -3.57
N SER A 75 -3.47 9.77 -3.86
CA SER A 75 -4.92 9.79 -3.95
C SER A 75 -5.58 9.92 -2.57
N VAL A 76 -6.83 10.31 -2.56
CA VAL A 76 -7.65 10.42 -1.35
C VAL A 76 -8.77 9.40 -1.39
N ARG A 77 -9.24 8.98 -0.20
CA ARG A 77 -10.41 8.12 -0.03
C ARG A 77 -10.24 6.74 -0.69
N GLU A 78 -9.04 6.19 -0.65
CA GLU A 78 -8.78 4.82 -1.12
C GLU A 78 -9.66 3.83 -0.34
N GLU A 79 -9.60 3.84 0.99
CA GLU A 79 -10.29 2.97 1.93
C GLU A 79 -11.84 3.00 1.85
N THR A 80 -12.39 3.97 1.13
CA THR A 80 -13.85 4.21 1.09
C THR A 80 -14.42 4.21 -0.31
N GLY A 81 -13.68 3.73 -1.32
CA GLY A 81 -14.21 3.58 -2.67
C GLY A 81 -13.34 4.09 -3.80
N LEU A 82 -12.05 4.35 -3.58
CA LEU A 82 -11.06 4.73 -4.60
C LEU A 82 -11.41 6.06 -5.31
N ASP A 83 -12.10 6.99 -4.64
CA ASP A 83 -12.62 8.20 -5.28
C ASP A 83 -11.50 9.07 -5.89
N GLY A 84 -10.37 9.20 -5.18
CA GLY A 84 -9.21 9.92 -5.69
C GLY A 84 -8.61 9.28 -6.92
N ALA A 85 -8.47 7.96 -6.92
CA ALA A 85 -7.98 7.21 -8.08
C ALA A 85 -8.95 7.29 -9.27
N ALA A 86 -10.26 7.29 -9.03
CA ALA A 86 -11.26 7.49 -10.06
C ALA A 86 -11.15 8.87 -10.72
N ALA A 87 -10.90 9.93 -9.94
CA ALA A 87 -10.66 11.27 -10.46
C ALA A 87 -9.37 11.35 -11.31
N VAL A 88 -8.28 10.72 -10.83
CA VAL A 88 -7.03 10.58 -11.59
C VAL A 88 -7.25 9.83 -12.91
N GLY A 89 -8.03 8.75 -12.85
CA GLY A 89 -8.39 7.99 -14.05
C GLY A 89 -9.18 8.80 -15.06
N ALA A 90 -10.11 9.64 -14.61
CA ALA A 90 -10.88 10.51 -15.49
C ALA A 90 -10.01 11.57 -16.18
N GLU A 91 -9.00 12.10 -15.49
CA GLU A 91 -8.13 13.15 -16.03
C GLU A 91 -6.99 12.59 -16.89
N PHE A 92 -6.27 11.58 -16.41
CA PHE A 92 -5.05 11.08 -17.02
C PHE A 92 -5.20 9.70 -17.68
N GLY A 93 -6.24 8.95 -17.35
CA GLY A 93 -6.42 7.55 -17.76
C GLY A 93 -6.17 7.29 -19.24
N PRO A 94 -6.72 8.10 -20.18
CA PRO A 94 -6.51 7.89 -21.62
C PRO A 94 -5.06 7.98 -22.07
N THR A 95 -4.17 8.57 -21.26
CA THR A 95 -2.73 8.74 -21.57
C THR A 95 -1.82 7.84 -20.73
N VAL A 96 -2.40 7.11 -19.78
CA VAL A 96 -1.65 6.21 -18.89
C VAL A 96 -1.64 4.80 -19.46
N HIS A 97 -0.45 4.29 -19.79
CA HIS A 97 -0.30 2.91 -20.26
C HIS A 97 -0.14 1.91 -19.10
N ARG A 98 0.45 2.34 -18.01
CA ARG A 98 0.74 1.50 -16.84
C ARG A 98 0.54 2.29 -15.56
N VAL A 99 -0.10 1.68 -14.59
CA VAL A 99 -0.23 2.20 -13.23
C VAL A 99 0.49 1.27 -12.26
N LEU A 100 1.29 1.85 -11.38
CA LEU A 100 1.97 1.17 -10.28
C LEU A 100 1.24 1.58 -9.00
N ALA A 101 0.17 0.88 -8.66
CA ALA A 101 -0.50 1.13 -7.39
C ALA A 101 0.41 0.67 -6.25
N VAL A 102 0.68 1.56 -5.31
CA VAL A 102 1.49 1.25 -4.13
C VAL A 102 0.55 1.08 -2.95
N ASP A 103 0.52 -0.13 -2.40
CA ASP A 103 -0.44 -0.52 -1.39
C ASP A 103 0.11 -1.68 -0.55
N THR A 104 -0.56 -2.04 0.54
CA THR A 104 -0.14 -3.13 1.43
C THR A 104 -0.23 -4.50 0.74
N PHE A 105 0.45 -5.48 1.30
CA PHE A 105 0.20 -6.90 1.04
C PHE A 105 -0.14 -7.55 2.38
N VAL A 106 -1.39 -7.99 2.53
CA VAL A 106 -1.80 -8.70 3.75
C VAL A 106 -1.04 -10.01 3.82
N SER A 107 -0.07 -10.08 4.72
CA SER A 107 0.85 -11.21 4.81
C SER A 107 0.18 -12.41 5.45
N SER A 108 0.29 -13.57 4.78
CA SER A 108 -0.19 -14.85 5.29
C SER A 108 0.75 -15.50 6.30
N ASP A 109 1.86 -14.86 6.65
CA ASP A 109 2.76 -15.33 7.73
C ASP A 109 2.26 -14.94 9.13
N SER A 110 1.12 -14.27 9.22
CA SER A 110 0.42 -13.97 10.47
C SER A 110 -0.31 -15.20 11.00
N PRO A 111 -0.34 -15.44 12.31
CA PRO A 111 -1.14 -16.53 12.90
C PRO A 111 -2.65 -16.41 12.66
N LEU A 112 -3.13 -15.22 12.29
CA LEU A 112 -4.55 -14.93 12.05
C LEU A 112 -4.94 -15.12 10.59
N GLU A 113 -3.99 -15.20 9.66
CA GLU A 113 -4.26 -15.29 8.24
C GLU A 113 -4.38 -16.74 7.75
N SER A 114 -5.16 -16.91 6.70
CA SER A 114 -5.32 -18.21 6.06
C SER A 114 -4.09 -18.56 5.21
N PRO A 115 -3.53 -19.77 5.31
CA PRO A 115 -2.42 -20.20 4.47
C PRO A 115 -2.79 -20.39 2.99
N ARG A 116 -4.05 -20.16 2.61
CA ARG A 116 -4.52 -20.26 1.21
C ARG A 116 -3.93 -19.20 0.28
N PHE A 117 -3.43 -18.10 0.81
CA PHE A 117 -2.77 -17.06 0.05
C PHE A 117 -1.29 -17.39 -0.14
N ALA A 118 -0.71 -16.90 -1.22
CA ALA A 118 0.72 -17.01 -1.43
C ALA A 118 1.47 -16.29 -0.30
N LEU A 119 2.41 -16.99 0.31
CA LEU A 119 3.15 -16.49 1.46
C LEU A 119 4.12 -15.39 1.03
N ALA A 120 3.94 -14.20 1.58
CA ALA A 120 4.91 -13.11 1.51
C ALA A 120 5.24 -12.65 2.94
N PRO A 121 6.19 -13.31 3.60
CA PRO A 121 6.57 -12.98 4.97
C PRO A 121 7.16 -11.58 5.08
N ILE A 122 6.93 -10.94 6.23
CA ILE A 122 7.59 -9.67 6.54
C ILE A 122 9.10 -9.88 6.74
N GLY A 123 9.90 -8.95 6.18
CA GLY A 123 11.37 -9.00 6.22
C GLY A 123 12.02 -9.69 5.02
N ALA A 124 11.23 -10.10 4.01
CA ALA A 124 11.75 -10.76 2.82
C ALA A 124 11.70 -9.89 1.55
N GLY A 125 11.40 -8.61 1.68
CA GLY A 125 11.44 -7.63 0.60
C GLY A 125 10.08 -7.16 0.12
N ALA A 126 10.11 -6.29 -0.91
CA ALA A 126 8.91 -5.78 -1.56
C ALA A 126 8.12 -6.91 -2.25
N VAL A 127 6.85 -6.65 -2.56
CA VAL A 127 5.96 -7.63 -3.19
C VAL A 127 5.38 -7.07 -4.49
N VAL A 128 5.30 -7.91 -5.53
CA VAL A 128 4.36 -7.70 -6.64
C VAL A 128 3.08 -8.46 -6.30
N ARG A 129 1.94 -7.79 -6.28
CA ARG A 129 0.65 -8.46 -6.20
C ARG A 129 0.35 -9.08 -7.56
N ALA A 130 0.43 -10.41 -7.65
CA ALA A 130 0.08 -11.13 -8.88
C ALA A 130 -1.43 -11.17 -9.10
N LEU A 131 -2.18 -11.22 -8.01
CA LEU A 131 -3.64 -11.26 -7.98
C LEU A 131 -4.13 -10.64 -6.67
N ASP A 132 -5.14 -9.81 -6.75
CA ASP A 132 -5.96 -9.38 -5.62
C ASP A 132 -7.45 -9.39 -6.01
N ASN A 133 -8.33 -8.80 -5.17
CA ASN A 133 -9.78 -8.80 -5.45
C ASN A 133 -10.17 -7.86 -6.60
N SER A 134 -9.31 -6.95 -7.01
CA SER A 134 -9.60 -5.91 -7.98
C SER A 134 -8.86 -6.07 -9.30
N SER A 135 -7.72 -6.78 -9.31
CA SER A 135 -6.88 -6.88 -10.50
C SER A 135 -6.05 -8.17 -10.59
N VAL A 136 -5.65 -8.48 -11.81
CA VAL A 136 -4.70 -9.55 -12.14
C VAL A 136 -3.54 -8.93 -12.88
N THR A 137 -2.35 -8.99 -12.32
CA THR A 137 -1.14 -8.49 -12.97
C THR A 137 -0.74 -9.42 -14.11
N PRO A 138 -0.60 -8.93 -15.35
CA PRO A 138 -0.15 -9.74 -16.46
C PRO A 138 1.21 -10.39 -16.20
N ARG A 139 1.37 -11.64 -16.61
CA ARG A 139 2.62 -12.39 -16.42
C ARG A 139 3.84 -11.65 -16.96
N ALA A 140 3.71 -10.98 -18.10
CA ALA A 140 4.81 -10.21 -18.70
C ALA A 140 5.28 -9.06 -17.79
N GLU A 141 4.35 -8.39 -17.07
CA GLU A 141 4.69 -7.34 -16.12
C GLU A 141 5.35 -7.90 -14.87
N ILE A 142 4.90 -9.05 -14.36
CA ILE A 142 5.56 -9.74 -13.25
C ILE A 142 7.02 -10.07 -13.63
N ASP A 143 7.23 -10.63 -14.82
CA ASP A 143 8.56 -10.99 -15.29
C ASP A 143 9.44 -9.75 -15.54
N ARG A 144 8.84 -8.65 -16.01
CA ARG A 144 9.51 -7.34 -16.14
C ARG A 144 9.98 -6.82 -14.78
N VAL A 145 9.08 -6.74 -13.80
CA VAL A 145 9.43 -6.26 -12.46
C VAL A 145 10.48 -7.16 -11.80
N ARG A 146 10.37 -8.49 -11.97
CA ARG A 146 11.37 -9.45 -11.48
C ARG A 146 12.76 -9.19 -12.08
N ARG A 147 12.83 -8.96 -13.38
CA ARG A 147 14.09 -8.64 -14.08
C ARG A 147 14.70 -7.35 -13.55
N ILE A 148 13.89 -6.29 -13.38
CA ILE A 148 14.33 -4.98 -12.87
C ILE A 148 14.84 -5.13 -11.43
N ALA A 149 14.08 -5.79 -10.57
CA ALA A 149 14.46 -6.02 -9.17
C ALA A 149 15.77 -6.82 -9.07
N GLY A 150 15.91 -7.87 -9.87
CA GLY A 150 17.13 -8.67 -9.93
C GLY A 150 18.36 -7.88 -10.37
N ALA A 151 18.24 -7.06 -11.41
CA ALA A 151 19.31 -6.21 -11.88
C ALA A 151 19.72 -5.13 -10.85
N ALA A 152 18.78 -4.66 -10.04
CA ALA A 152 19.02 -3.66 -8.99
C ALA A 152 19.35 -4.26 -7.61
N GLY A 153 19.42 -5.57 -7.47
CA GLY A 153 19.65 -6.25 -6.19
C GLY A 153 18.58 -5.95 -5.15
N ILE A 154 17.31 -5.84 -5.57
CA ILE A 154 16.18 -5.55 -4.69
C ILE A 154 15.48 -6.86 -4.32
N PRO A 155 15.34 -7.17 -3.01
CA PRO A 155 14.56 -8.32 -2.59
C PRO A 155 13.11 -8.19 -3.04
N LEU A 156 12.60 -9.20 -3.75
CA LEU A 156 11.26 -9.20 -4.33
C LEU A 156 10.54 -10.52 -4.06
N GLN A 157 9.32 -10.41 -3.63
CA GLN A 157 8.36 -11.48 -3.48
C GLN A 157 7.23 -11.34 -4.50
N ILE A 158 6.51 -12.40 -4.78
CA ILE A 158 5.33 -12.40 -5.65
C ILE A 158 4.24 -13.14 -4.90
N GLY A 159 3.08 -12.52 -4.79
CA GLY A 159 2.01 -13.11 -3.99
C GLY A 159 0.62 -12.78 -4.49
N THR A 160 -0.32 -13.48 -3.90
CA THR A 160 -1.76 -13.25 -4.02
C THR A 160 -2.29 -12.79 -2.67
N THR A 161 -3.09 -11.75 -2.65
CA THR A 161 -3.69 -11.22 -1.43
C THR A 161 -5.16 -10.90 -1.62
N ASN A 162 -5.85 -10.53 -0.56
CA ASN A 162 -7.18 -9.94 -0.61
C ASN A 162 -7.09 -8.41 -0.61
N GLY A 163 -8.24 -7.74 -0.74
CA GLY A 163 -8.33 -6.29 -0.87
C GLY A 163 -8.26 -5.83 -2.33
N GLY A 164 -8.50 -4.56 -2.55
CA GLY A 164 -8.34 -3.91 -3.85
C GLY A 164 -7.10 -3.05 -3.87
N ASN A 165 -7.00 -2.19 -4.90
CA ASN A 165 -5.98 -1.16 -5.00
C ASN A 165 -6.43 -0.05 -5.96
N ASP A 166 -5.84 1.11 -5.86
CA ASP A 166 -6.14 2.29 -6.66
C ASP A 166 -5.96 2.11 -8.16
N GLY A 167 -5.03 1.23 -8.60
CA GLY A 167 -4.74 0.99 -10.01
C GLY A 167 -5.94 0.44 -10.77
N SER A 168 -6.80 -0.30 -10.09
CA SER A 168 -8.01 -0.88 -10.68
C SER A 168 -8.96 0.19 -11.25
N ALA A 169 -8.96 1.40 -10.71
CA ALA A 169 -9.75 2.51 -11.22
C ALA A 169 -9.30 3.00 -12.61
N LEU A 170 -8.04 2.74 -12.99
CA LEU A 170 -7.46 3.15 -14.27
C LEU A 170 -7.58 2.06 -15.36
N VAL A 171 -7.83 0.82 -14.98
CA VAL A 171 -7.95 -0.31 -15.93
C VAL A 171 -9.05 -0.06 -16.97
N ARG A 172 -10.15 0.58 -16.59
CA ARG A 172 -11.24 0.93 -17.54
C ARG A 172 -10.80 1.86 -18.67
N TYR A 173 -9.68 2.55 -18.53
CA TYR A 173 -9.09 3.43 -19.54
C TYR A 173 -8.00 2.75 -20.36
N GLY A 174 -7.77 1.45 -20.12
CA GLY A 174 -6.78 0.64 -20.85
C GLY A 174 -5.41 0.58 -20.18
N ALA A 175 -5.23 1.17 -19.01
CA ALA A 175 -4.00 1.04 -18.26
C ALA A 175 -3.78 -0.39 -17.74
N VAL A 176 -2.53 -0.84 -17.74
CA VAL A 176 -2.15 -2.09 -17.09
C VAL A 176 -1.85 -1.81 -15.64
N ASP A 177 -2.59 -2.47 -14.74
CA ASP A 177 -2.36 -2.38 -13.30
C ASP A 177 -1.26 -3.34 -12.85
N VAL A 178 -0.25 -2.80 -12.16
CA VAL A 178 0.91 -3.53 -11.63
C VAL A 178 1.11 -3.12 -10.17
N PRO A 179 0.35 -3.68 -9.24
CA PRO A 179 0.43 -3.28 -7.85
C PRO A 179 1.75 -3.72 -7.20
N LEU A 180 2.45 -2.76 -6.61
CA LEU A 180 3.68 -2.94 -5.84
C LEU A 180 3.38 -2.72 -4.36
N ALA A 181 3.84 -3.63 -3.51
CA ALA A 181 3.43 -3.69 -2.13
C ALA A 181 4.58 -3.96 -1.17
N TRP A 182 4.29 -3.85 0.11
CA TRP A 182 5.11 -4.39 1.20
C TRP A 182 4.26 -5.29 2.09
N PRO A 183 4.84 -6.35 2.69
CA PRO A 183 4.09 -7.24 3.57
C PRO A 183 3.68 -6.51 4.86
N LEU A 184 2.43 -6.69 5.25
CA LEU A 184 1.82 -6.13 6.45
C LEU A 184 1.10 -7.23 7.23
N ARG A 185 1.28 -7.30 8.55
CA ARG A 185 0.42 -8.09 9.43
C ARG A 185 -0.61 -7.22 10.10
N TYR A 186 -1.79 -7.79 10.34
CA TYR A 186 -2.88 -7.14 11.08
C TYR A 186 -3.39 -5.86 10.41
N SER A 187 -3.52 -5.88 9.07
CA SER A 187 -4.09 -4.78 8.28
C SER A 187 -5.43 -4.33 8.86
N HIS A 188 -5.71 -3.03 8.77
CA HIS A 188 -6.92 -2.40 9.30
C HIS A 188 -7.13 -2.57 10.81
N SER A 189 -6.05 -2.80 11.55
CA SER A 189 -6.08 -2.95 13.00
C SER A 189 -5.40 -1.77 13.72
N PRO A 190 -5.63 -1.60 15.03
CA PRO A 190 -4.92 -0.59 15.81
C PRO A 190 -3.42 -0.86 15.96
N ALA A 191 -2.92 -2.00 15.51
CA ALA A 191 -1.56 -2.47 15.77
C ALA A 191 -0.95 -3.20 14.57
N GLU A 192 -0.97 -2.56 13.44
CA GLU A 192 -0.32 -3.05 12.23
C GLU A 192 1.19 -3.25 12.45
N LEU A 193 1.75 -4.27 11.81
CA LEU A 193 3.16 -4.64 11.98
C LEU A 193 3.82 -4.80 10.62
N ILE A 194 4.95 -4.12 10.44
CA ILE A 194 5.78 -4.15 9.24
C ILE A 194 7.25 -4.40 9.54
N ASP A 195 8.01 -4.67 8.49
CA ASP A 195 9.46 -4.57 8.51
C ASP A 195 9.91 -3.34 7.69
N LEU A 196 10.69 -2.46 8.28
CA LEU A 196 11.19 -1.24 7.62
C LEU A 196 12.10 -1.54 6.42
N ALA A 197 12.75 -2.72 6.40
CA ALA A 197 13.55 -3.13 5.26
C ALA A 197 12.69 -3.40 4.01
N ASP A 198 11.46 -3.92 4.19
CA ASP A 198 10.53 -4.16 3.08
C ASP A 198 10.05 -2.85 2.47
N VAL A 199 9.74 -1.85 3.30
CA VAL A 199 9.36 -0.50 2.85
C VAL A 199 10.51 0.18 2.13
N ALA A 200 11.74 0.00 2.61
CA ALA A 200 12.94 0.51 1.94
C ALA A 200 13.17 -0.19 0.59
N ALA A 201 12.95 -1.50 0.52
CA ALA A 201 13.01 -2.25 -0.74
C ALA A 201 11.92 -1.78 -1.73
N LEU A 202 10.70 -1.52 -1.25
CA LEU A 202 9.61 -0.98 -2.06
C LEU A 202 9.97 0.38 -2.67
N GLY A 203 10.50 1.32 -1.88
CA GLY A 203 10.91 2.62 -2.41
C GLY A 203 11.95 2.51 -3.53
N ARG A 204 12.94 1.61 -3.38
CA ARG A 204 13.91 1.31 -4.44
C ARG A 204 13.26 0.65 -5.66
N LEU A 205 12.32 -0.26 -5.43
CA LEU A 205 11.60 -0.95 -6.51
C LEU A 205 10.76 0.02 -7.33
N VAL A 206 9.99 0.90 -6.68
CA VAL A 206 9.20 1.94 -7.34
C VAL A 206 10.09 2.82 -8.20
N ALA A 207 11.21 3.31 -7.67
CA ALA A 207 12.14 4.13 -8.43
C ALA A 207 12.70 3.38 -9.65
N ALA A 208 13.13 2.12 -9.47
CA ALA A 208 13.70 1.31 -10.54
C ALA A 208 12.68 0.99 -11.65
N VAL A 209 11.43 0.64 -11.26
CA VAL A 209 10.36 0.33 -12.23
C VAL A 209 9.88 1.59 -12.95
N ALA A 210 9.78 2.72 -12.22
CA ALA A 210 9.38 4.00 -12.80
C ALA A 210 10.41 4.56 -13.79
N THR A 211 11.69 4.22 -13.65
CA THR A 211 12.76 4.66 -14.56
C THR A 211 13.01 3.69 -15.71
N ASP A 212 12.43 2.49 -15.69
CA ASP A 212 12.55 1.51 -16.78
C ASP A 212 11.53 1.82 -17.86
N GLY A 213 11.95 2.40 -18.97
CA GLY A 213 11.10 2.83 -20.09
C GLY A 213 10.37 1.71 -20.84
N GLY A 214 10.36 0.47 -20.31
CA GLY A 214 9.59 -0.64 -20.89
C GLY A 214 10.25 -1.29 -22.10
N ARG A 215 11.57 -1.15 -22.23
CA ARG A 215 12.40 -1.80 -23.28
C ARG A 215 12.64 -3.28 -22.98
#